data_fa129132d5f735e1f936c7537bd30cde
#
_entry.id   fa129132d5f735e1f936c7537bd30cde
#
_cell.length_a   1.000
_cell.length_b   1.000
_cell.length_c   1.000
_cell.angle_alpha   90.00
_cell.angle_beta   90.00
_cell.angle_gamma   90.00
#
_symmetry.space_group_name_H-M   'P 1'
#
loop_
_entity.id
_entity.type
_entity.pdbx_description
1 polymer ?
#
loop_
_entity_poly.entity_id
_entity_poly.type
_entity_poly.pdbx_seq_one_letter_code
_entity_poly.pdbx_strand_id
1 'polypeptide(L)'
;IKTLVSTPKLVIEIAGHTDNVGDRRLNQALSENRAKIITNYLVRNGIPENRLRHNGYGDTHPAAPNDTEENKRKNRRVEFVVLAM
;
A
#
# COMPACT_ATOMS: atom_id res chain seq x y z
N ILE A 1 13.00 1.12 4.74
CA ILE A 1 13.40 2.27 5.55
C ILE A 1 14.79 2.77 5.18
N LYS A 2 15.76 1.89 5.03
CA LYS A 2 17.12 2.30 4.65
C LYS A 2 17.16 3.12 3.37
N THR A 3 16.40 2.72 2.35
CA THR A 3 16.31 3.45 1.09
C THR A 3 15.73 4.84 1.28
N LEU A 4 14.68 4.96 2.09
CA LEU A 4 14.05 6.25 2.39
C LEU A 4 14.99 7.17 3.17
N VAL A 5 15.75 6.63 4.09
CA VAL A 5 16.73 7.40 4.88
C VAL A 5 17.89 7.87 4.01
N SER A 6 18.39 6.99 3.13
CA SER A 6 19.56 7.31 2.28
C SER A 6 19.22 8.15 1.05
N THR A 7 17.93 8.30 0.71
CA THR A 7 17.47 9.07 -0.45
C THR A 7 16.48 10.15 0.01
N PRO A 8 16.98 11.29 0.54
CA PRO A 8 16.12 12.26 1.23
C PRO A 8 15.08 12.97 0.36
N LYS A 9 15.21 12.91 -0.96
CA LYS A 9 14.23 13.50 -1.88
C LYS A 9 13.18 12.51 -2.37
N LEU A 10 13.30 11.24 -1.98
CA LEU A 10 12.38 10.19 -2.41
C LEU A 10 11.00 10.40 -1.77
N VAL A 11 9.98 10.47 -2.62
CA VAL A 11 8.58 10.53 -2.21
C VAL A 11 7.91 9.25 -2.71
N ILE A 12 7.25 8.55 -1.81
CA ILE A 12 6.59 7.28 -2.16
C ILE A 12 5.13 7.28 -1.75
N GLU A 13 4.36 6.50 -2.48
CA GLU A 13 2.99 6.14 -2.14
C GLU A 13 2.99 4.74 -1.55
N ILE A 14 2.34 4.59 -0.41
CA ILE A 14 2.04 3.28 0.18
C ILE A 14 0.65 2.90 -0.32
N ALA A 15 0.59 1.92 -1.21
CA ALA A 15 -0.63 1.52 -1.91
C ALA A 15 -1.14 0.18 -1.38
N GLY A 16 -2.28 0.20 -0.70
CA GLY A 16 -2.93 -1.01 -0.18
C GLY A 16 -3.87 -1.63 -1.20
N HIS A 17 -3.85 -2.95 -1.28
CA HIS A 17 -4.67 -3.71 -2.21
C HIS A 17 -5.32 -4.91 -1.52
N THR A 18 -6.45 -5.36 -2.08
CA THR A 18 -7.15 -6.56 -1.63
C THR A 18 -7.44 -7.48 -2.81
N ASP A 19 -7.92 -8.70 -2.52
CA ASP A 19 -8.60 -9.52 -3.51
C ASP A 19 -10.05 -9.04 -3.67
N ASN A 20 -10.86 -9.76 -4.45
CA ASN A 20 -12.25 -9.39 -4.72
C ASN A 20 -13.27 -10.15 -3.84
N VAL A 21 -12.81 -10.82 -2.78
CA VAL A 21 -13.70 -11.58 -1.90
C VAL A 21 -14.38 -10.63 -0.90
N GLY A 22 -15.69 -10.76 -0.77
CA GLY A 22 -16.47 -10.00 0.20
C GLY A 22 -16.95 -8.65 -0.33
N ASP A 23 -17.36 -7.79 0.59
CA ASP A 23 -17.93 -6.49 0.27
C ASP A 23 -16.85 -5.52 -0.22
N ARG A 24 -17.09 -4.89 -1.37
CA ARG A 24 -16.14 -3.98 -2.00
C ARG A 24 -15.82 -2.76 -1.12
N ARG A 25 -16.81 -2.25 -0.39
CA ARG A 25 -16.60 -1.10 0.51
C ARG A 25 -15.71 -1.47 1.67
N LEU A 26 -15.89 -2.66 2.23
CA LEU A 26 -15.05 -3.16 3.31
C LEU A 26 -13.63 -3.39 2.81
N ASN A 27 -13.46 -3.92 1.61
CA ASN A 27 -12.14 -4.12 1.00
C ASN A 27 -11.44 -2.78 0.75
N GLN A 28 -12.17 -1.78 0.30
CA GLN A 28 -11.63 -0.44 0.12
C GLN A 28 -11.15 0.13 1.46
N ALA A 29 -11.97 0.06 2.49
CA ALA A 29 -11.61 0.54 3.83
C ALA A 29 -10.42 -0.23 4.41
N LEU A 30 -10.38 -1.54 4.21
CA LEU A 30 -9.29 -2.40 4.67
C LEU A 30 -7.97 -2.01 4.00
N SER A 31 -7.97 -1.78 2.69
CA SER A 31 -6.78 -1.40 1.95
C SER A 31 -6.26 -0.03 2.38
N GLU A 32 -7.14 0.93 2.60
CA GLU A 32 -6.78 2.25 3.11
C GLU A 32 -6.16 2.16 4.51
N ASN A 33 -6.76 1.35 5.39
CA ASN A 33 -6.28 1.18 6.75
C ASN A 33 -4.90 0.52 6.78
N ARG A 34 -4.68 -0.50 5.93
CA ARG A 34 -3.37 -1.15 5.83
C ARG A 34 -2.29 -0.17 5.38
N ALA A 35 -2.57 0.63 4.37
CA ALA A 35 -1.64 1.64 3.89
C ALA A 35 -1.33 2.67 4.97
N LYS A 36 -2.34 3.11 5.71
CA LYS A 36 -2.19 4.07 6.81
C LYS A 36 -1.34 3.52 7.95
N ILE A 37 -1.54 2.26 8.33
CA ILE A 37 -0.76 1.62 9.40
C ILE A 37 0.72 1.61 9.03
N ILE A 38 1.06 1.24 7.81
CA ILE A 38 2.44 1.20 7.34
C ILE A 38 3.02 2.61 7.28
N THR A 39 2.27 3.59 6.81
CA THR A 39 2.70 4.98 6.79
C THR A 39 3.02 5.47 8.21
N ASN A 40 2.15 5.20 9.18
CA ASN A 40 2.38 5.58 10.56
C ASN A 40 3.64 4.91 11.14
N TYR A 41 3.89 3.66 10.78
CA TYR A 41 5.09 2.96 11.19
C TYR A 41 6.35 3.66 10.65
N LEU A 42 6.34 4.06 9.38
CA LEU A 42 7.48 4.75 8.76
C LEU A 42 7.71 6.12 9.41
N VAL A 43 6.64 6.87 9.71
CA VAL A 43 6.75 8.17 10.39
C VAL A 43 7.38 7.99 11.77
N ARG A 44 6.96 6.98 12.52
CA ARG A 44 7.54 6.68 13.84
C ARG A 44 9.03 6.32 13.77
N ASN A 45 9.48 5.82 12.63
CA ASN A 45 10.88 5.46 12.41
C ASN A 45 11.68 6.59 11.76
N GLY A 46 11.16 7.81 11.79
CA GLY A 46 11.92 9.00 11.41
C GLY A 46 11.76 9.47 9.98
N ILE A 47 10.84 8.87 9.21
CA ILE A 47 10.59 9.31 7.84
C ILE A 47 9.63 10.51 7.89
N PRO A 48 9.98 11.68 7.33
CA PRO A 48 9.10 12.84 7.33
C PRO A 48 7.77 12.54 6.62
N GLU A 49 6.68 12.94 7.23
CA GLU A 49 5.34 12.68 6.72
C GLU A 49 5.13 13.26 5.32
N ASN A 50 5.77 14.39 5.01
CA ASN A 50 5.63 15.04 3.71
C ASN A 50 6.29 14.26 2.55
N ARG A 51 7.05 13.21 2.84
CA ARG A 51 7.64 12.32 1.84
C ARG A 51 6.77 11.07 1.57
N LEU A 52 5.66 10.95 2.27
CA LEU A 52 4.81 9.76 2.21
C LEU A 52 3.40 10.14 1.76
N ARG A 53 2.82 9.28 0.92
CA ARG A 53 1.41 9.32 0.56
C ARG A 53 0.85 7.94 0.83
N HIS A 54 -0.42 7.83 1.19
CA HIS A 54 -1.04 6.53 1.35
C HIS A 54 -2.40 6.51 0.68
N ASN A 55 -2.70 5.41 0.00
CA ASN A 55 -3.97 5.22 -0.67
C ASN A 55 -4.37 3.75 -0.58
N GLY A 56 -5.68 3.52 -0.52
CA GLY A 56 -6.24 2.19 -0.66
C GLY A 56 -6.93 2.08 -2.01
N TYR A 57 -6.64 1.02 -2.73
CA TYR A 57 -7.21 0.75 -4.05
C TYR A 57 -8.22 -0.41 -4.03
N GLY A 58 -8.41 -1.04 -2.85
CA GLY A 58 -9.33 -2.17 -2.75
C GLY A 58 -8.96 -3.26 -3.74
N ASP A 59 -9.95 -3.74 -4.49
CA ASP A 59 -9.77 -4.78 -5.50
C ASP A 59 -9.61 -4.24 -6.93
N THR A 60 -9.36 -2.93 -7.09
CA THR A 60 -9.39 -2.27 -8.40
C THR A 60 -8.10 -2.44 -9.21
N HIS A 61 -7.01 -2.89 -8.59
CA HIS A 61 -5.70 -3.04 -9.25
C HIS A 61 -5.13 -4.45 -8.99
N PRO A 62 -5.73 -5.51 -9.53
CA PRO A 62 -5.26 -6.86 -9.28
C PRO A 62 -3.89 -7.10 -9.92
N ALA A 63 -2.98 -7.75 -9.18
CA ALA A 63 -1.70 -8.20 -9.69
C ALA A 63 -1.83 -9.53 -10.43
N ALA A 64 -2.89 -10.30 -10.13
CA ALA A 64 -3.17 -11.60 -10.72
C ALA A 64 -4.69 -11.80 -10.79
N PRO A 65 -5.18 -12.72 -11.63
CA PRO A 65 -6.61 -13.05 -11.65
C PRO A 65 -7.11 -13.56 -10.30
N ASN A 66 -8.33 -13.18 -9.92
CA ASN A 66 -8.95 -13.64 -8.65
C ASN A 66 -9.63 -15.01 -8.82
N ASP A 67 -8.95 -15.95 -9.44
CA ASP A 67 -9.52 -17.26 -9.82
C ASP A 67 -9.04 -18.41 -8.93
N THR A 68 -7.95 -18.25 -8.22
CA THR A 68 -7.43 -19.24 -7.29
C THR A 68 -7.03 -18.56 -5.99
N GLU A 69 -6.94 -19.35 -4.90
CA GLU A 69 -6.48 -18.81 -3.61
C GLU A 69 -5.04 -18.28 -3.70
N GLU A 70 -4.20 -18.96 -4.47
CA GLU A 70 -2.83 -18.50 -4.68
C GLU A 70 -2.78 -17.12 -5.35
N ASN A 71 -3.59 -16.92 -6.40
CA ASN A 71 -3.66 -15.63 -7.10
C ASN A 71 -4.30 -14.55 -6.25
N LYS A 72 -5.35 -14.89 -5.48
CA LYS A 72 -5.97 -13.94 -4.54
C LYS A 72 -4.98 -13.46 -3.50
N ARG A 73 -4.11 -14.34 -3.01
CA ARG A 73 -3.06 -13.98 -2.05
C ARG A 73 -2.10 -12.94 -2.63
N LYS A 74 -1.78 -13.04 -3.91
CA LYS A 74 -0.94 -12.06 -4.60
C LYS A 74 -1.59 -10.68 -4.66
N ASN A 75 -2.93 -10.62 -4.65
CA ASN A 75 -3.68 -9.37 -4.66
C ASN A 75 -3.78 -8.72 -3.27
N ARG A 76 -3.69 -9.49 -2.21
CA ARG A 76 -3.70 -8.99 -0.82
C ARG A 76 -2.30 -8.51 -0.47
N ARG A 77 -1.99 -7.26 -0.83
CA ARG A 77 -0.62 -6.73 -0.72
C ARG A 77 -0.59 -5.24 -0.43
N VAL A 78 0.58 -4.77 -0.03
CA VAL A 78 0.91 -3.34 0.00
C VAL A 78 2.10 -3.13 -0.92
N GLU A 79 2.01 -2.15 -1.79
CA GLU A 79 3.09 -1.78 -2.71
C GLU A 79 3.66 -0.42 -2.35
N PHE A 80 4.95 -0.23 -2.59
CA PHE A 80 5.61 1.06 -2.48
C PHE A 80 5.87 1.58 -3.89
N VAL A 81 5.24 2.71 -4.22
CA VAL A 81 5.31 3.30 -5.55
C VAL A 81 6.10 4.59 -5.47
N VAL A 82 7.17 4.70 -6.26
CA VAL A 82 7.98 5.92 -6.31
C VAL A 82 7.21 7.00 -7.07
N LEU A 83 6.94 8.13 -6.40
CA LEU A 83 6.25 9.27 -6.99
C LEU A 83 7.22 10.34 -7.45
N ALA A 84 8.33 10.53 -6.71
CA ALA A 84 9.34 11.53 -7.04
C ALA A 84 10.68 11.14 -6.41
N MET A 85 11.72 11.54 -7.02
CA MET A 85 13.10 11.37 -6.56
C MET A 85 13.80 12.73 -6.60
#